data_8e3dc126dd7f07a2a29ec1344913d125
#
_entry.id   8e3dc126dd7f07a2a29ec1344913d125
#
_cell.length_a   1.000
_cell.length_b   1.000
_cell.length_c   1.000
_cell.angle_alpha   90.00
_cell.angle_beta   90.00
_cell.angle_gamma   90.00
#
_symmetry.space_group_name_H-M   'P 1'
#
loop_
_entity.id
_entity.type
_entity.pdbx_description
1 polymer ?
#
loop_
_entity_poly.entity_id
_entity_poly.type
_entity_poly.pdbx_seq_one_letter_code
_entity_poly.pdbx_strand_id
1 'polypeptide(L)'
;MNNTYKPLLSICIPTYNHAHALRMMLENIVSLPVFIESEEIEIVISDNASSDGTPTIAASFADKWPDRVRYFRNDTNVQDKNFEMALARGCGSFRKLANDTLLFKECGLRKMLSAIRENVGNEPLLFFSNGNGFSRMEKRECHSFEEMLDEISFFVTWIGGFGLWERQFTKLHDFSRRSDVHLAQVDAFFRILDVENTALVYNFRFEDSLPRPRKGNYSVAKVFGQNYFSILHPYVVSGRLSKKAYRNEKRRMLRGLLLPYMLAGNAGFSTRGYVSKLFPLYACNLRYLLFLPIILVARIARSLGFIKGMVDRVSFAMRRILAPHLRHRMVWRFANRHNQTYAVNEFDRSRVSVGKGSYGGLEIYSGNDIGTLFIGSFVSIGPGVKFIPGGGHPLSFVSTFPFGAFETPAENEDLSKGPIVVNDDVWIGAGAIILSNVTIGQGAVVAAGAVVTKSVEPYAVVGGSPAKILKYRFPEDIRRRLLELDWSEFSQSKVKKVRDILKTPVTSENVDDICKVLTLSDDT
;
A
#
# COMPACT_ATOMS: atom_id res chain seq x y z
N MET A 1 45.38 -2.87 -6.36
CA MET A 1 44.37 -1.85 -6.70
C MET A 1 43.06 -2.34 -6.11
N ASN A 2 42.69 -1.86 -4.92
CA ASN A 2 41.43 -2.23 -4.29
C ASN A 2 40.32 -1.52 -5.06
N ASN A 3 39.66 -2.25 -5.93
CA ASN A 3 38.42 -1.83 -6.55
C ASN A 3 37.35 -1.92 -5.45
N THR A 4 37.23 -0.89 -4.62
CA THR A 4 36.17 -0.80 -3.60
C THR A 4 34.85 -0.65 -4.35
N TYR A 5 34.21 -1.78 -4.59
CA TYR A 5 32.86 -1.82 -5.19
C TYR A 5 31.92 -1.00 -4.29
N LYS A 6 31.35 0.06 -4.85
CA LYS A 6 30.37 0.91 -4.16
C LYS A 6 28.97 0.40 -4.48
N PRO A 7 28.17 -0.01 -3.47
CA PRO A 7 26.79 -0.43 -3.73
C PRO A 7 25.98 0.71 -4.33
N LEU A 8 24.98 0.36 -5.13
CA LEU A 8 24.05 1.31 -5.71
C LEU A 8 23.02 1.76 -4.65
N LEU A 9 22.54 0.82 -3.84
CA LEU A 9 21.49 1.03 -2.85
C LEU A 9 21.96 0.60 -1.45
N SER A 10 21.90 1.51 -0.48
CA SER A 10 21.93 1.17 0.95
C SER A 10 20.52 1.11 1.51
N ILE A 11 20.08 -0.05 1.99
CA ILE A 11 18.84 -0.20 2.78
C ILE A 11 19.21 0.09 4.24
N CYS A 12 18.91 1.30 4.72
CA CYS A 12 19.25 1.79 6.04
C CYS A 12 18.11 1.52 7.03
N ILE A 13 18.35 0.63 8.00
CA ILE A 13 17.35 0.12 8.95
C ILE A 13 17.65 0.65 10.34
N PRO A 14 17.02 1.77 10.78
CA PRO A 14 17.03 2.16 12.17
C PRO A 14 16.11 1.23 12.97
N THR A 15 16.62 0.62 14.02
CA THR A 15 15.88 -0.35 14.85
C THR A 15 16.04 -0.10 16.34
N TYR A 16 15.03 -0.48 17.14
CA TYR A 16 15.05 -0.42 18.60
C TYR A 16 14.09 -1.41 19.22
N ASN A 17 14.58 -2.43 19.93
CA ASN A 17 13.79 -3.45 20.62
C ASN A 17 12.76 -4.14 19.73
N HIS A 18 13.18 -4.57 18.53
CA HIS A 18 12.33 -5.22 17.53
C HIS A 18 12.97 -6.51 16.97
N ALA A 19 13.56 -7.33 17.86
CA ALA A 19 14.29 -8.53 17.49
C ALA A 19 13.58 -9.43 16.48
N HIS A 20 12.31 -9.78 16.75
CA HIS A 20 11.54 -10.68 15.88
C HIS A 20 11.26 -10.06 14.50
N ALA A 21 10.83 -8.82 14.45
CA ALA A 21 10.51 -8.14 13.19
C ALA A 21 11.77 -7.91 12.33
N LEU A 22 12.87 -7.49 12.95
CA LEU A 22 14.16 -7.36 12.28
C LEU A 22 14.62 -8.68 11.67
N ARG A 23 14.51 -9.81 12.41
CA ARG A 23 14.84 -11.14 11.89
C ARG A 23 14.05 -11.43 10.62
N MET A 24 12.73 -11.30 10.67
CA MET A 24 11.85 -11.57 9.51
C MET A 24 12.20 -10.70 8.31
N MET A 25 12.48 -9.40 8.53
CA MET A 25 12.89 -8.50 7.46
C MET A 25 14.22 -8.90 6.84
N LEU A 26 15.23 -9.22 7.65
CA LEU A 26 16.54 -9.61 7.17
C LEU A 26 16.48 -10.94 6.41
N GLU A 27 15.79 -11.95 6.95
CA GLU A 27 15.54 -13.23 6.27
C GLU A 27 14.84 -13.01 4.92
N ASN A 28 13.86 -12.13 4.88
CA ASN A 28 13.18 -11.78 3.62
C ASN A 28 14.16 -11.17 2.61
N ILE A 29 14.91 -10.13 2.97
CA ILE A 29 15.79 -9.44 2.01
C ILE A 29 16.87 -10.38 1.48
N VAL A 30 17.57 -11.13 2.36
CA VAL A 30 18.69 -11.97 1.95
C VAL A 30 18.24 -13.23 1.19
N SER A 31 16.95 -13.57 1.21
CA SER A 31 16.37 -14.66 0.42
C SER A 31 15.90 -14.24 -0.97
N LEU A 32 15.82 -12.93 -1.25
CA LEU A 32 15.37 -12.46 -2.55
C LEU A 32 16.42 -12.72 -3.63
N PRO A 33 16.04 -13.26 -4.79
CA PRO A 33 16.96 -13.47 -5.92
C PRO A 33 17.76 -12.21 -6.28
N VAL A 34 17.13 -11.04 -6.30
CA VAL A 34 17.81 -9.76 -6.60
C VAL A 34 18.93 -9.44 -5.60
N PHE A 35 18.79 -9.82 -4.34
CA PHE A 35 19.87 -9.67 -3.36
C PHE A 35 20.97 -10.72 -3.59
N ILE A 36 20.64 -11.95 -3.94
CA ILE A 36 21.60 -13.05 -4.15
C ILE A 36 22.42 -12.82 -5.43
N GLU A 37 21.76 -12.41 -6.52
CA GLU A 37 22.33 -12.31 -7.86
C GLU A 37 23.12 -11.00 -8.11
N SER A 38 22.86 -9.95 -7.30
CA SER A 38 23.44 -8.62 -7.49
C SER A 38 24.16 -8.14 -6.24
N GLU A 39 25.37 -7.60 -6.40
CA GLU A 39 26.14 -6.98 -5.32
C GLU A 39 25.71 -5.52 -5.06
N GLU A 40 24.77 -4.98 -5.85
CA GLU A 40 24.38 -3.55 -5.79
C GLU A 40 23.66 -3.13 -4.50
N ILE A 41 23.27 -4.09 -3.63
CA ILE A 41 22.52 -3.82 -2.39
C ILE A 41 23.39 -4.09 -1.17
N GLU A 42 23.51 -3.10 -0.29
CA GLU A 42 23.94 -3.31 1.09
C GLU A 42 22.79 -3.10 2.08
N ILE A 43 22.87 -3.75 3.22
CA ILE A 43 21.96 -3.58 4.36
C ILE A 43 22.75 -2.93 5.49
N VAL A 44 22.25 -1.82 6.02
CA VAL A 44 22.84 -1.10 7.13
C VAL A 44 21.90 -1.13 8.32
N ILE A 45 22.25 -1.85 9.36
CA ILE A 45 21.47 -1.96 10.59
C ILE A 45 22.00 -0.98 11.61
N SER A 46 21.17 -0.01 12.02
CA SER A 46 21.51 1.00 13.02
C SER A 46 20.67 0.76 14.29
N ASP A 47 21.24 0.02 15.22
CA ASP A 47 20.60 -0.35 16.48
C ASP A 47 20.71 0.78 17.51
N ASN A 48 19.57 1.25 17.99
CA ASN A 48 19.45 2.38 18.90
C ASN A 48 19.59 2.00 20.38
N ALA A 49 20.64 1.23 20.71
CA ALA A 49 20.90 0.67 22.05
C ALA A 49 19.79 -0.28 22.54
N SER A 50 19.41 -1.25 21.72
CA SER A 50 18.39 -2.24 22.09
C SER A 50 18.83 -3.12 23.26
N SER A 51 17.86 -3.49 24.11
CA SER A 51 18.03 -4.35 25.29
C SER A 51 17.44 -5.75 25.13
N ASP A 52 16.78 -6.03 23.99
CA ASP A 52 16.24 -7.35 23.63
C ASP A 52 17.23 -8.15 22.75
N GLY A 53 16.76 -9.18 22.06
CA GLY A 53 17.57 -10.00 21.13
C GLY A 53 18.02 -9.31 19.84
N THR A 54 17.69 -8.03 19.62
CA THR A 54 18.05 -7.26 18.40
C THR A 54 19.54 -7.28 18.09
N PRO A 55 20.46 -7.01 19.07
CA PRO A 55 21.90 -7.03 18.80
C PRO A 55 22.42 -8.39 18.31
N THR A 56 21.95 -9.47 18.95
CA THR A 56 22.35 -10.85 18.59
C THR A 56 21.94 -11.20 17.17
N ILE A 57 20.69 -10.83 16.78
CA ILE A 57 20.19 -11.07 15.42
C ILE A 57 20.97 -10.24 14.42
N ALA A 58 21.15 -8.95 14.66
CA ALA A 58 21.86 -8.07 13.73
C ALA A 58 23.31 -8.54 13.50
N ALA A 59 24.03 -8.90 14.56
CA ALA A 59 25.40 -9.43 14.47
C ALA A 59 25.45 -10.74 13.66
N SER A 60 24.51 -11.68 13.88
CA SER A 60 24.49 -12.97 13.16
C SER A 60 24.32 -12.80 11.64
N PHE A 61 23.56 -11.79 11.20
CA PHE A 61 23.45 -11.50 9.76
C PHE A 61 24.67 -10.78 9.21
N ALA A 62 25.30 -9.88 9.97
CA ALA A 62 26.54 -9.23 9.59
C ALA A 62 27.68 -10.25 9.45
N ASP A 63 27.79 -11.21 10.37
CA ASP A 63 28.78 -12.30 10.30
C ASP A 63 28.56 -13.22 9.09
N LYS A 64 27.28 -13.48 8.74
CA LYS A 64 26.94 -14.35 7.59
C LYS A 64 27.15 -13.63 6.24
N TRP A 65 27.01 -12.31 6.19
CA TRP A 65 27.10 -11.51 4.97
C TRP A 65 28.03 -10.29 5.17
N PRO A 66 29.34 -10.49 5.50
CA PRO A 66 30.24 -9.45 6.00
C PRO A 66 30.46 -8.28 5.02
N ASP A 67 30.38 -8.54 3.70
CA ASP A 67 30.58 -7.53 2.67
C ASP A 67 29.31 -6.73 2.35
N ARG A 68 28.15 -7.20 2.82
CA ARG A 68 26.85 -6.68 2.38
C ARG A 68 25.86 -6.32 3.50
N VAL A 69 26.08 -6.84 4.72
CA VAL A 69 25.28 -6.50 5.90
C VAL A 69 26.19 -5.90 6.96
N ARG A 70 25.93 -4.66 7.30
CA ARG A 70 26.73 -3.90 8.24
C ARG A 70 25.90 -3.57 9.47
N TYR A 71 26.41 -3.92 10.66
CA TYR A 71 25.76 -3.68 11.94
C TYR A 71 26.50 -2.63 12.75
N PHE A 72 25.73 -1.67 13.25
CA PHE A 72 26.21 -0.61 14.13
C PHE A 72 25.26 -0.46 15.32
N ARG A 73 25.82 -0.40 16.51
CA ARG A 73 25.05 -0.17 17.72
C ARG A 73 25.42 1.19 18.32
N ASN A 74 24.41 1.96 18.71
CA ASN A 74 24.59 3.22 19.43
C ASN A 74 24.85 2.93 20.92
N ASP A 75 25.62 3.79 21.60
CA ASP A 75 25.90 3.66 23.04
C ASP A 75 24.63 3.92 23.87
N THR A 76 23.77 4.83 23.39
CA THR A 76 22.51 5.21 24.03
C THR A 76 21.39 5.34 23.01
N ASN A 77 20.12 5.30 23.47
CA ASN A 77 18.97 5.55 22.62
C ASN A 77 18.90 7.06 22.26
N VAL A 78 19.24 7.37 21.02
CA VAL A 78 19.23 8.73 20.47
C VAL A 78 17.91 9.12 19.79
N GLN A 79 16.87 8.30 19.94
CA GLN A 79 15.54 8.49 19.33
C GLN A 79 15.63 8.70 17.80
N ASP A 80 14.97 9.72 17.25
CA ASP A 80 14.87 9.95 15.81
C ASP A 80 16.19 10.36 15.14
N LYS A 81 17.24 10.74 15.92
CA LYS A 81 18.59 10.93 15.37
C LYS A 81 19.18 9.65 14.79
N ASN A 82 18.65 8.49 15.20
CA ASN A 82 19.06 7.21 14.63
C ASN A 82 18.75 7.08 13.12
N PHE A 83 17.81 7.86 12.59
CA PHE A 83 17.53 7.91 11.14
C PHE A 83 18.71 8.51 10.37
N GLU A 84 19.24 9.63 10.86
CA GLU A 84 20.44 10.26 10.31
C GLU A 84 21.65 9.33 10.40
N MET A 85 21.85 8.72 11.57
CA MET A 85 22.96 7.79 11.79
C MET A 85 22.89 6.57 10.86
N ALA A 86 21.69 6.03 10.62
CA ALA A 86 21.50 4.93 9.68
C ALA A 86 21.88 5.34 8.26
N LEU A 87 21.45 6.52 7.80
CA LEU A 87 21.80 7.05 6.48
C LEU A 87 23.31 7.36 6.38
N ALA A 88 23.92 7.95 7.41
CA ALA A 88 25.35 8.28 7.44
C ALA A 88 26.24 7.04 7.32
N ARG A 89 25.79 5.91 7.85
CA ARG A 89 26.50 4.62 7.82
C ARG A 89 26.42 3.90 6.48
N GLY A 90 25.47 4.27 5.61
CA GLY A 90 25.35 3.72 4.27
C GLY A 90 26.50 4.16 3.36
N CYS A 91 26.98 3.25 2.50
CA CYS A 91 28.03 3.50 1.50
C CYS A 91 27.48 3.60 0.07
N GLY A 92 26.24 3.19 -0.13
CA GLY A 92 25.59 3.21 -1.43
C GLY A 92 25.40 4.62 -1.99
N SER A 93 25.33 4.69 -3.32
CA SER A 93 25.04 5.95 -4.02
C SER A 93 23.71 6.54 -3.63
N PHE A 94 22.70 5.68 -3.46
CA PHE A 94 21.38 6.02 -2.94
C PHE A 94 21.13 5.33 -1.59
N ARG A 95 20.78 6.09 -0.58
CA ARG A 95 20.57 5.64 0.80
C ARG A 95 19.11 5.74 1.16
N LYS A 96 18.45 4.60 1.35
CA LYS A 96 17.02 4.51 1.59
C LYS A 96 16.72 4.10 3.03
N LEU A 97 15.90 4.88 3.73
CA LEU A 97 15.37 4.46 5.03
C LEU A 97 14.35 3.32 4.87
N ALA A 98 14.40 2.36 5.76
CA ALA A 98 13.44 1.29 5.84
C ALA A 98 13.05 1.00 7.29
N ASN A 99 11.76 0.85 7.58
CA ASN A 99 11.32 0.36 8.89
C ASN A 99 11.71 -1.12 9.04
N ASP A 100 12.11 -1.51 10.23
CA ASP A 100 12.45 -2.87 10.62
C ASP A 100 11.29 -3.89 10.60
N THR A 101 10.13 -3.48 10.06
CA THR A 101 8.90 -4.28 9.93
C THR A 101 8.43 -4.40 8.49
N LEU A 102 9.30 -4.12 7.52
CA LEU A 102 8.98 -4.20 6.10
C LEU A 102 9.44 -5.53 5.51
N LEU A 103 8.65 -6.07 4.59
CA LEU A 103 9.00 -7.24 3.77
C LEU A 103 9.07 -6.79 2.31
N PHE A 104 10.26 -6.82 1.75
CA PHE A 104 10.48 -6.43 0.35
C PHE A 104 9.94 -7.47 -0.62
N LYS A 105 9.42 -7.01 -1.76
CA LYS A 105 9.00 -7.85 -2.88
C LYS A 105 10.08 -7.88 -3.94
N GLU A 106 10.37 -9.04 -4.48
CA GLU A 106 11.38 -9.24 -5.52
C GLU A 106 11.19 -8.26 -6.69
N CYS A 107 10.02 -8.28 -7.32
CA CYS A 107 9.71 -7.39 -8.45
C CYS A 107 9.85 -5.91 -8.09
N GLY A 108 9.38 -5.52 -6.90
CA GLY A 108 9.44 -4.14 -6.44
C GLY A 108 10.87 -3.66 -6.16
N LEU A 109 11.72 -4.51 -5.58
CA LEU A 109 13.11 -4.18 -5.31
C LEU A 109 13.92 -4.09 -6.62
N ARG A 110 13.66 -4.97 -7.61
CA ARG A 110 14.24 -4.86 -8.95
C ARG A 110 13.85 -3.54 -9.65
N LYS A 111 12.58 -3.17 -9.60
CA LYS A 111 12.10 -1.87 -10.13
C LYS A 111 12.76 -0.69 -9.42
N MET A 112 12.93 -0.76 -8.11
CA MET A 112 13.62 0.28 -7.34
C MET A 112 15.08 0.42 -7.77
N LEU A 113 15.83 -0.68 -7.93
CA LEU A 113 17.21 -0.64 -8.45
C LEU A 113 17.27 -0.05 -9.86
N SER A 114 16.35 -0.44 -10.76
CA SER A 114 16.26 0.14 -12.10
C SER A 114 16.04 1.65 -12.04
N ALA A 115 15.08 2.09 -11.23
CA ALA A 115 14.79 3.51 -11.04
C ALA A 115 16.00 4.29 -10.49
N ILE A 116 16.74 3.72 -9.53
CA ILE A 116 17.95 4.35 -8.99
C ILE A 116 19.03 4.40 -10.08
N ARG A 117 19.28 3.30 -10.79
CA ARG A 117 20.30 3.20 -11.84
C ARG A 117 20.06 4.19 -12.99
N GLU A 118 18.80 4.35 -13.41
CA GLU A 118 18.40 5.33 -14.42
C GLU A 118 18.70 6.78 -14.03
N ASN A 119 18.81 7.07 -12.74
CA ASN A 119 18.94 8.43 -12.21
C ASN A 119 20.30 8.75 -11.56
N VAL A 120 21.28 7.83 -11.59
CA VAL A 120 22.64 8.04 -11.03
C VAL A 120 23.32 9.28 -11.61
N GLY A 121 23.10 9.60 -12.91
CA GLY A 121 23.75 10.74 -13.57
C GLY A 121 23.25 12.11 -13.11
N ASN A 122 21.94 12.21 -12.81
CA ASN A 122 21.27 13.48 -12.47
C ASN A 122 20.93 13.59 -10.98
N GLU A 123 20.87 12.46 -10.27
CA GLU A 123 20.57 12.36 -8.84
C GLU A 123 19.36 13.21 -8.38
N PRO A 124 18.19 13.15 -9.04
CA PRO A 124 17.01 13.92 -8.63
C PRO A 124 16.48 13.42 -7.28
N LEU A 125 15.70 14.22 -6.58
CA LEU A 125 15.00 13.76 -5.38
C LEU A 125 14.03 12.62 -5.74
N LEU A 126 14.20 11.43 -5.15
CA LEU A 126 13.36 10.27 -5.39
C LEU A 126 12.42 10.01 -4.20
N PHE A 127 11.18 9.66 -4.49
CA PHE A 127 10.24 9.17 -3.51
C PHE A 127 9.53 7.90 -4.02
N PHE A 128 9.55 6.84 -3.21
CA PHE A 128 8.90 5.56 -3.53
C PHE A 128 7.61 5.44 -2.72
N SER A 129 6.46 5.60 -3.38
CA SER A 129 5.16 5.69 -2.69
C SER A 129 4.53 4.35 -2.32
N ASN A 130 5.13 3.23 -2.73
CA ASN A 130 4.62 1.87 -2.51
C ASN A 130 3.17 1.66 -3.00
N GLY A 131 2.82 2.24 -4.14
CA GLY A 131 1.46 2.18 -4.68
C GLY A 131 0.45 3.10 -3.98
N ASN A 132 0.91 4.03 -3.10
CA ASN A 132 0.04 4.97 -2.39
C ASN A 132 -0.01 6.37 -3.02
N GLY A 133 0.63 6.58 -4.17
CA GLY A 133 0.52 7.82 -4.94
C GLY A 133 -0.91 8.09 -5.40
N PHE A 134 -1.27 9.36 -5.52
CA PHE A 134 -2.62 9.77 -5.95
C PHE A 134 -2.80 9.73 -7.46
N SER A 135 -1.71 9.80 -8.25
CA SER A 135 -1.75 9.57 -9.68
C SER A 135 -1.74 8.07 -9.99
N ARG A 136 -2.14 7.73 -11.22
CA ARG A 136 -2.09 6.35 -11.72
C ARG A 136 -0.77 6.04 -12.45
N MET A 137 0.09 7.03 -12.61
CA MET A 137 1.35 6.88 -13.30
C MET A 137 2.33 6.11 -12.40
N GLU A 138 3.03 5.16 -12.98
CA GLU A 138 4.09 4.43 -12.26
C GLU A 138 5.27 5.34 -11.93
N LYS A 139 5.54 6.35 -12.77
CA LYS A 139 6.55 7.39 -12.56
C LYS A 139 5.91 8.77 -12.82
N ARG A 140 6.11 9.71 -11.90
CA ARG A 140 5.67 11.10 -12.07
C ARG A 140 6.78 12.05 -11.66
N GLU A 141 7.03 13.02 -12.50
CA GLU A 141 7.88 14.16 -12.20
C GLU A 141 7.05 15.30 -11.59
N CYS A 142 7.53 15.86 -10.50
CA CYS A 142 6.89 16.96 -9.78
C CYS A 142 7.87 18.13 -9.73
N HIS A 143 7.45 19.31 -10.20
CA HIS A 143 8.28 20.52 -10.33
C HIS A 143 7.92 21.59 -9.27
N SER A 144 7.09 21.25 -8.30
CA SER A 144 6.68 22.16 -7.22
C SER A 144 6.23 21.42 -5.97
N PHE A 145 6.21 22.15 -4.84
CA PHE A 145 5.60 21.67 -3.60
C PHE A 145 4.13 21.25 -3.79
N GLU A 146 3.39 21.98 -4.62
CA GLU A 146 1.97 21.73 -4.86
C GLU A 146 1.77 20.41 -5.59
N GLU A 147 2.53 20.19 -6.67
CA GLU A 147 2.48 18.95 -7.43
C GLU A 147 2.89 17.75 -6.56
N MET A 148 3.93 17.91 -5.73
CA MET A 148 4.38 16.87 -4.82
C MET A 148 3.32 16.54 -3.77
N LEU A 149 2.70 17.55 -3.14
CA LEU A 149 1.61 17.35 -2.19
C LEU A 149 0.35 16.79 -2.87
N ASP A 150 0.10 17.14 -4.13
CA ASP A 150 -1.00 16.57 -4.89
C ASP A 150 -0.75 15.09 -5.21
N GLU A 151 0.50 14.68 -5.39
CA GLU A 151 0.87 13.30 -5.70
C GLU A 151 0.92 12.40 -4.47
N ILE A 152 1.60 12.80 -3.40
CA ILE A 152 1.84 11.92 -2.25
C ILE A 152 1.19 12.40 -0.96
N SER A 153 0.88 13.71 -0.81
CA SER A 153 0.24 14.28 0.38
C SER A 153 0.95 13.83 1.68
N PHE A 154 0.20 13.48 2.71
CA PHE A 154 0.72 13.02 4.00
C PHE A 154 1.50 11.68 3.93
N PHE A 155 1.51 10.96 2.80
CA PHE A 155 2.36 9.78 2.66
C PHE A 155 3.86 10.12 2.70
N VAL A 156 4.24 11.39 2.48
CA VAL A 156 5.62 11.86 2.71
C VAL A 156 6.09 11.61 4.15
N THR A 157 5.19 11.45 5.11
CA THR A 157 5.53 11.13 6.49
C THR A 157 5.95 9.67 6.68
N TRP A 158 5.74 8.83 5.68
CA TRP A 158 6.11 7.43 5.74
C TRP A 158 7.60 7.24 5.42
N ILE A 159 8.34 6.79 6.41
CA ILE A 159 9.79 6.62 6.34
C ILE A 159 10.23 5.64 5.23
N GLY A 160 9.41 4.61 4.94
CA GLY A 160 9.70 3.63 3.90
C GLY A 160 9.71 4.19 2.47
N GLY A 161 9.14 5.37 2.23
CA GLY A 161 9.21 6.06 0.93
C GLY A 161 10.46 6.93 0.75
N PHE A 162 11.16 7.24 1.84
CA PHE A 162 12.24 8.22 1.87
C PHE A 162 13.60 7.61 1.56
N GLY A 163 14.36 8.31 0.73
CA GLY A 163 15.76 8.02 0.46
C GLY A 163 16.47 9.24 -0.12
N LEU A 164 17.79 9.24 -0.06
CA LEU A 164 18.65 10.34 -0.51
C LEU A 164 19.84 9.82 -1.27
N TRP A 165 20.27 10.56 -2.28
CA TRP A 165 21.59 10.43 -2.86
C TRP A 165 22.66 10.89 -1.86
N GLU A 166 23.85 10.32 -1.96
CA GLU A 166 24.97 10.72 -1.11
C GLU A 166 25.22 12.24 -1.17
N ARG A 167 25.17 12.83 -2.36
CA ARG A 167 25.29 14.28 -2.58
C ARG A 167 24.25 15.08 -1.80
N GLN A 168 22.99 14.63 -1.83
CA GLN A 168 21.88 15.28 -1.12
C GLN A 168 22.05 15.18 0.40
N PHE A 169 22.45 14.00 0.88
CA PHE A 169 22.71 13.78 2.30
C PHE A 169 23.85 14.68 2.81
N THR A 170 24.95 14.76 2.07
CA THR A 170 26.11 15.60 2.43
C THR A 170 25.75 17.08 2.48
N LYS A 171 24.89 17.57 1.56
CA LYS A 171 24.44 18.97 1.54
C LYS A 171 23.49 19.34 2.68
N LEU A 172 22.86 18.38 3.31
CA LEU A 172 21.86 18.64 4.36
C LEU A 172 22.46 19.06 5.71
N HIS A 173 23.74 19.08 5.94
CA HIS A 173 24.54 19.43 7.13
C HIS A 173 23.87 19.28 8.52
N ASP A 174 22.54 19.24 8.59
CA ASP A 174 21.70 19.21 9.79
C ASP A 174 20.38 18.47 9.50
N PHE A 175 20.50 17.18 9.16
CA PHE A 175 19.34 16.31 8.88
C PHE A 175 18.38 16.24 10.07
N SER A 176 18.92 16.11 11.28
CA SER A 176 18.16 15.91 12.51
C SER A 176 17.71 17.19 13.22
N ARG A 177 17.83 18.37 12.59
CA ARG A 177 17.43 19.68 13.21
C ARG A 177 16.00 19.70 13.73
N ARG A 178 15.11 18.89 13.14
CA ARG A 178 13.72 18.76 13.54
C ARG A 178 13.39 17.37 14.13
N SER A 179 14.35 16.74 14.76
CA SER A 179 14.14 15.47 15.50
C SER A 179 13.13 15.61 16.65
N ASP A 180 12.97 16.83 17.21
CA ASP A 180 11.98 17.19 18.22
C ASP A 180 10.53 17.01 17.78
N VAL A 181 10.26 17.04 16.47
CA VAL A 181 8.92 16.90 15.89
C VAL A 181 8.59 15.49 15.38
N HIS A 182 9.51 14.54 15.51
CA HIS A 182 9.39 13.15 15.01
C HIS A 182 9.13 13.03 13.51
N LEU A 183 9.58 13.99 12.70
CA LEU A 183 9.41 14.05 11.26
C LEU A 183 10.65 14.65 10.57
N ALA A 184 11.85 14.33 11.07
CA ALA A 184 13.12 14.85 10.53
C ALA A 184 13.27 14.53 9.02
N GLN A 185 12.84 13.34 8.57
CA GLN A 185 12.86 12.95 7.16
C GLN A 185 11.94 13.81 6.30
N VAL A 186 10.82 14.30 6.84
CA VAL A 186 9.89 15.18 6.12
C VAL A 186 10.49 16.57 5.95
N ASP A 187 11.12 17.11 7.00
CA ASP A 187 11.83 18.37 6.93
C ASP A 187 12.99 18.31 5.92
N ALA A 188 13.78 17.23 5.97
CA ALA A 188 14.88 17.00 5.03
C ALA A 188 14.38 16.92 3.58
N PHE A 189 13.27 16.16 3.34
CA PHE A 189 12.66 16.01 2.03
C PHE A 189 12.26 17.38 1.44
N PHE A 190 11.54 18.19 2.20
CA PHE A 190 11.07 19.48 1.70
C PHE A 190 12.22 20.50 1.53
N ARG A 191 13.28 20.42 2.34
CA ARG A 191 14.48 21.24 2.13
C ARG A 191 15.19 20.93 0.82
N ILE A 192 15.31 19.64 0.49
CA ILE A 192 15.90 19.24 -0.79
C ILE A 192 15.02 19.66 -1.95
N LEU A 193 13.71 19.43 -1.86
CA LEU A 193 12.75 19.84 -2.87
C LEU A 193 12.78 21.36 -3.11
N ASP A 194 13.00 22.15 -2.05
CA ASP A 194 13.12 23.62 -2.14
C ASP A 194 14.35 24.07 -2.94
N VAL A 195 15.44 23.31 -2.89
CA VAL A 195 16.69 23.59 -3.61
C VAL A 195 16.66 23.05 -5.04
N GLU A 196 16.22 21.79 -5.19
CA GLU A 196 16.27 21.09 -6.47
C GLU A 196 15.06 21.39 -7.38
N ASN A 197 13.96 21.85 -6.80
CA ASN A 197 12.69 22.18 -7.47
C ASN A 197 12.07 21.02 -8.27
N THR A 198 12.63 19.83 -8.20
CA THR A 198 12.16 18.65 -8.93
C THR A 198 12.27 17.41 -8.07
N ALA A 199 11.24 16.58 -8.10
CA ALA A 199 11.23 15.27 -7.49
C ALA A 199 10.58 14.25 -8.43
N LEU A 200 11.09 13.01 -8.43
CA LEU A 200 10.49 11.88 -9.11
C LEU A 200 9.78 10.99 -8.10
N VAL A 201 8.50 10.80 -8.29
CA VAL A 201 7.67 9.87 -7.50
C VAL A 201 7.51 8.58 -8.28
N TYR A 202 7.97 7.47 -7.70
CA TYR A 202 7.75 6.13 -8.21
C TYR A 202 6.62 5.46 -7.46
N ASN A 203 5.55 5.09 -8.17
CA ASN A 203 4.30 4.60 -7.61
C ASN A 203 4.07 3.12 -7.95
N PHE A 204 4.97 2.26 -7.52
CA PHE A 204 4.83 0.81 -7.61
C PHE A 204 4.94 0.17 -6.22
N ARG A 205 4.38 -1.03 -6.07
CA ARG A 205 4.42 -1.76 -4.80
C ARG A 205 5.74 -2.51 -4.68
N PHE A 206 6.55 -2.17 -3.67
CA PHE A 206 7.86 -2.79 -3.44
C PHE A 206 7.97 -3.49 -2.09
N GLU A 207 7.01 -3.31 -1.19
CA GLU A 207 7.03 -3.95 0.13
C GLU A 207 5.62 -4.19 0.68
N ASP A 208 5.56 -5.07 1.67
CA ASP A 208 4.44 -5.25 2.59
C ASP A 208 4.90 -4.98 4.03
N SER A 209 3.99 -4.56 4.90
CA SER A 209 4.31 -4.33 6.32
C SER A 209 3.89 -5.52 7.16
N LEU A 210 4.76 -5.97 8.06
CA LEU A 210 4.40 -6.92 9.10
C LEU A 210 3.30 -6.35 10.01
N PRO A 211 2.36 -7.18 10.49
CA PRO A 211 1.37 -6.77 11.48
C PRO A 211 2.09 -6.26 12.74
N ARG A 212 1.77 -5.05 13.18
CA ARG A 212 2.33 -4.49 14.42
C ARG A 212 1.34 -4.61 15.56
N PRO A 213 1.69 -5.22 16.70
CA PRO A 213 0.81 -5.28 17.87
C PRO A 213 0.58 -3.91 18.50
N ARG A 214 1.55 -2.98 18.42
CA ARG A 214 1.41 -1.58 18.90
C ARG A 214 2.31 -0.65 18.11
N LYS A 215 1.77 0.47 17.63
CA LYS A 215 2.54 1.59 17.07
C LYS A 215 2.96 2.52 18.21
N GLY A 216 4.05 3.27 18.02
CA GLY A 216 4.73 4.07 19.05
C GLY A 216 3.84 4.95 19.95
N ASN A 217 4.34 5.31 21.11
CA ASN A 217 3.62 6.03 22.19
C ASN A 217 3.36 7.53 21.91
N TYR A 218 3.54 8.02 20.69
CA TYR A 218 3.36 9.43 20.39
C TYR A 218 1.91 9.80 20.03
N SER A 219 1.57 11.08 20.18
CA SER A 219 0.27 11.62 19.81
C SER A 219 0.18 11.86 18.31
N VAL A 220 -0.75 11.16 17.63
CA VAL A 220 -1.04 11.38 16.20
C VAL A 220 -1.42 12.84 15.93
N ALA A 221 -2.21 13.46 16.81
CA ALA A 221 -2.61 14.87 16.70
C ALA A 221 -1.40 15.82 16.79
N LYS A 222 -0.41 15.51 17.65
CA LYS A 222 0.81 16.32 17.74
C LYS A 222 1.67 16.12 16.51
N VAL A 223 2.03 14.87 16.17
CA VAL A 223 3.01 14.57 15.12
C VAL A 223 2.44 14.89 13.73
N PHE A 224 1.33 14.27 13.34
CA PHE A 224 0.77 14.45 11.99
C PHE A 224 -0.16 15.65 11.86
N GLY A 225 -0.67 16.18 12.97
CA GLY A 225 -1.40 17.45 12.99
C GLY A 225 -0.46 18.64 13.13
N GLN A 226 -0.05 18.94 14.36
CA GLN A 226 0.69 20.16 14.67
C GLN A 226 2.09 20.20 14.04
N ASN A 227 2.90 19.13 14.22
CA ASN A 227 4.31 19.12 13.81
C ASN A 227 4.45 19.11 12.28
N TYR A 228 3.67 18.29 11.58
CA TYR A 228 3.69 18.24 10.12
C TYR A 228 3.40 19.63 9.50
N PHE A 229 2.37 20.30 9.96
CA PHE A 229 2.03 21.64 9.46
C PHE A 229 3.01 22.73 9.91
N SER A 230 3.75 22.53 11.02
CA SER A 230 4.84 23.43 11.39
C SER A 230 6.03 23.34 10.44
N ILE A 231 6.25 22.18 9.80
CA ILE A 231 7.27 22.00 8.75
C ILE A 231 6.83 22.69 7.45
N LEU A 232 5.55 22.60 7.08
CA LEU A 232 5.05 23.19 5.83
C LEU A 232 4.81 24.71 5.89
N HIS A 233 4.53 25.25 7.07
CA HIS A 233 4.14 26.65 7.24
C HIS A 233 5.20 27.67 6.73
N PRO A 234 6.52 27.48 6.96
CA PRO A 234 7.55 28.38 6.41
C PRO A 234 7.47 28.53 4.89
N TYR A 235 7.15 27.44 4.16
CA TYR A 235 7.01 27.46 2.70
C TYR A 235 5.75 28.21 2.23
N VAL A 236 4.72 28.28 3.08
CA VAL A 236 3.55 29.16 2.83
C VAL A 236 3.90 30.63 3.01
N VAL A 237 4.69 30.94 4.05
CA VAL A 237 5.14 32.32 4.34
C VAL A 237 6.06 32.84 3.25
N SER A 238 6.98 32.00 2.74
CA SER A 238 7.89 32.34 1.64
C SER A 238 7.23 32.37 0.25
N GLY A 239 5.96 31.96 0.14
CA GLY A 239 5.26 31.89 -1.15
C GLY A 239 5.59 30.65 -2.00
N ARG A 240 6.45 29.74 -1.52
CA ARG A 240 6.81 28.48 -2.20
C ARG A 240 5.65 27.48 -2.22
N LEU A 241 4.73 27.57 -1.28
CA LEU A 241 3.50 26.77 -1.21
C LEU A 241 2.29 27.70 -1.11
N SER A 242 1.33 27.59 -2.04
CA SER A 242 0.15 28.45 -1.99
C SER A 242 -0.76 28.15 -0.80
N LYS A 243 -1.46 29.18 -0.32
CA LYS A 243 -2.47 29.05 0.74
C LYS A 243 -3.59 28.06 0.36
N LYS A 244 -3.87 27.90 -0.94
CA LYS A 244 -4.86 26.94 -1.47
C LYS A 244 -4.36 25.51 -1.29
N ALA A 245 -3.15 25.21 -1.74
CA ALA A 245 -2.53 23.89 -1.61
C ALA A 245 -2.36 23.49 -0.14
N TYR A 246 -1.89 24.39 0.72
CA TYR A 246 -1.80 24.18 2.17
C TYR A 246 -3.16 23.85 2.80
N ARG A 247 -4.25 24.55 2.41
CA ARG A 247 -5.61 24.21 2.87
C ARG A 247 -6.09 22.87 2.37
N ASN A 248 -5.76 22.51 1.13
CA ASN A 248 -6.10 21.22 0.58
C ASN A 248 -5.38 20.09 1.32
N GLU A 249 -4.09 20.28 1.61
CA GLU A 249 -3.29 19.31 2.38
C GLU A 249 -3.85 19.13 3.80
N LYS A 250 -4.25 20.22 4.48
CA LYS A 250 -4.97 20.13 5.76
C LYS A 250 -6.24 19.28 5.65
N ARG A 251 -7.01 19.43 4.58
CA ARG A 251 -8.23 18.62 4.36
C ARG A 251 -7.90 17.16 4.09
N ARG A 252 -6.83 16.88 3.32
CA ARG A 252 -6.38 15.50 3.03
C ARG A 252 -5.89 14.81 4.30
N MET A 253 -5.03 15.46 5.06
CA MET A 253 -4.53 14.97 6.35
C MET A 253 -5.66 14.67 7.32
N LEU A 254 -6.63 15.59 7.46
CA LEU A 254 -7.77 15.39 8.34
C LEU A 254 -8.59 14.16 7.93
N ARG A 255 -8.91 14.03 6.64
CA ARG A 255 -9.78 12.96 6.14
C ARG A 255 -9.07 11.61 6.02
N GLY A 256 -7.82 11.63 5.55
CA GLY A 256 -7.08 10.42 5.22
C GLY A 256 -6.36 9.79 6.41
N LEU A 257 -5.98 10.60 7.42
CA LEU A 257 -5.21 10.11 8.54
C LEU A 257 -5.84 10.46 9.90
N LEU A 258 -6.05 11.74 10.21
CA LEU A 258 -6.42 12.17 11.56
C LEU A 258 -7.80 11.65 11.99
N LEU A 259 -8.87 11.86 11.22
CA LEU A 259 -10.22 11.36 11.55
C LEU A 259 -10.28 9.83 11.66
N PRO A 260 -9.71 9.04 10.74
CA PRO A 260 -9.66 7.60 10.90
C PRO A 260 -9.00 7.15 12.21
N TYR A 261 -7.87 7.75 12.60
CA TYR A 261 -7.21 7.42 13.86
C TYR A 261 -7.98 7.90 15.11
N MET A 262 -8.65 9.05 15.03
CA MET A 262 -9.50 9.55 16.10
C MET A 262 -10.69 8.63 16.36
N LEU A 263 -11.31 8.11 15.29
CA LEU A 263 -12.48 7.23 15.36
C LEU A 263 -12.12 5.79 15.71
N ALA A 264 -11.00 5.28 15.18
CA ALA A 264 -10.58 3.89 15.40
C ALA A 264 -10.22 3.60 16.86
N GLY A 265 -9.91 4.62 17.66
CA GLY A 265 -9.34 4.45 19.00
C GLY A 265 -8.08 3.56 18.98
N ASN A 266 -7.15 3.77 19.81
CA ASN A 266 -6.00 2.90 20.16
C ASN A 266 -5.41 1.92 19.10
N ALA A 267 -5.15 2.36 17.88
CA ALA A 267 -4.23 1.63 17.02
C ALA A 267 -2.77 1.74 17.54
N GLY A 268 -2.60 1.79 18.87
CA GLY A 268 -1.30 1.92 19.57
C GLY A 268 -0.80 3.36 19.72
N PHE A 269 -1.51 4.37 19.21
CA PHE A 269 -1.14 5.77 19.37
C PHE A 269 -1.87 6.45 20.53
N SER A 270 -1.22 7.46 21.14
CA SER A 270 -1.85 8.29 22.14
C SER A 270 -2.95 9.15 21.53
N THR A 271 -4.13 9.14 22.16
CA THR A 271 -5.26 10.02 21.82
C THR A 271 -5.17 11.39 22.51
N ARG A 272 -4.08 11.68 23.25
CA ARG A 272 -3.90 12.96 23.93
C ARG A 272 -3.74 14.09 22.91
N GLY A 273 -4.39 15.21 23.16
CA GLY A 273 -4.23 16.43 22.39
C GLY A 273 -5.07 16.53 21.10
N TYR A 274 -5.98 15.62 20.80
CA TYR A 274 -6.84 15.73 19.61
C TYR A 274 -7.66 17.04 19.58
N VAL A 275 -8.13 17.52 20.74
CA VAL A 275 -8.81 18.81 20.79
C VAL A 275 -7.79 19.95 20.80
N SER A 276 -6.91 20.01 21.81
CA SER A 276 -6.00 21.14 22.00
C SER A 276 -5.00 21.36 20.86
N LYS A 277 -4.56 20.28 20.19
CA LYS A 277 -3.57 20.36 19.11
C LYS A 277 -4.18 20.51 17.72
N LEU A 278 -5.41 20.01 17.51
CA LEU A 278 -6.07 20.10 16.21
C LEU A 278 -7.04 21.27 16.10
N PHE A 279 -7.61 21.76 17.21
CA PHE A 279 -8.54 22.88 17.17
C PHE A 279 -7.94 24.12 16.47
N PRO A 280 -6.70 24.57 16.76
CA PRO A 280 -6.12 25.70 16.06
C PRO A 280 -5.99 25.50 14.55
N LEU A 281 -5.85 24.25 14.11
CA LEU A 281 -5.69 23.91 12.70
C LEU A 281 -7.03 23.76 11.95
N TYR A 282 -8.09 23.35 12.66
CA TYR A 282 -9.36 22.91 12.06
C TYR A 282 -10.61 23.56 12.64
N ALA A 283 -10.50 24.62 13.44
CA ALA A 283 -11.64 25.31 14.07
C ALA A 283 -12.72 25.73 13.06
N CYS A 284 -12.33 26.12 11.84
CA CYS A 284 -13.26 26.48 10.76
C CYS A 284 -13.64 25.30 9.85
N ASN A 285 -13.31 24.07 10.20
CA ASN A 285 -13.63 22.89 9.38
C ASN A 285 -14.90 22.21 9.90
N LEU A 286 -16.01 22.31 9.19
CA LEU A 286 -17.30 21.75 9.59
C LEU A 286 -17.23 20.25 9.93
N ARG A 287 -16.47 19.46 9.19
CA ARG A 287 -16.31 18.03 9.48
C ARG A 287 -15.61 17.80 10.82
N TYR A 288 -14.54 18.54 11.10
CA TYR A 288 -13.87 18.45 12.39
C TYR A 288 -14.81 18.81 13.54
N LEU A 289 -15.58 19.89 13.38
CA LEU A 289 -16.56 20.34 14.38
C LEU A 289 -17.68 19.31 14.61
N LEU A 290 -18.17 18.67 13.56
CA LEU A 290 -19.20 17.61 13.67
C LEU A 290 -18.67 16.36 14.39
N PHE A 291 -17.39 16.01 14.22
CA PHE A 291 -16.79 14.85 14.92
C PHE A 291 -16.32 15.16 16.33
N LEU A 292 -16.11 16.43 16.68
CA LEU A 292 -15.62 16.85 17.99
C LEU A 292 -16.52 16.41 19.17
N PRO A 293 -17.85 16.57 19.12
CA PRO A 293 -18.75 16.07 20.18
C PRO A 293 -18.65 14.55 20.36
N ILE A 294 -18.57 13.80 19.27
CA ILE A 294 -18.46 12.33 19.32
C ILE A 294 -17.17 11.92 20.02
N ILE A 295 -16.07 12.61 19.76
CA ILE A 295 -14.77 12.34 20.38
C ILE A 295 -14.81 12.70 21.86
N LEU A 296 -15.45 13.83 22.21
CA LEU A 296 -15.59 14.29 23.60
C LEU A 296 -16.47 13.33 24.41
N VAL A 297 -17.62 12.93 23.90
CA VAL A 297 -18.52 11.95 24.55
C VAL A 297 -17.80 10.60 24.73
N ALA A 298 -17.12 10.08 23.71
CA ALA A 298 -16.35 8.85 23.81
C ALA A 298 -15.22 8.96 24.85
N ARG A 299 -14.67 10.14 25.10
CA ARG A 299 -13.61 10.39 26.07
C ARG A 299 -14.15 10.49 27.51
N ILE A 300 -15.23 11.26 27.70
CA ILE A 300 -15.93 11.38 29.00
C ILE A 300 -16.44 10.00 29.44
N ALA A 301 -17.04 9.26 28.55
CA ALA A 301 -17.52 7.92 28.82
C ALA A 301 -16.41 6.92 29.24
N ARG A 302 -15.19 7.09 28.73
CA ARG A 302 -14.02 6.30 29.16
C ARG A 302 -13.47 6.72 30.53
N SER A 303 -13.65 7.97 30.94
CA SER A 303 -13.17 8.47 32.24
C SER A 303 -14.12 8.11 33.42
N LEU A 304 -15.38 7.87 33.12
CA LEU A 304 -16.38 7.46 34.09
C LEU A 304 -16.44 5.91 34.15
N GLY A 305 -15.68 5.30 35.02
CA GLY A 305 -15.47 3.84 35.10
C GLY A 305 -16.74 2.98 35.16
N PHE A 306 -17.88 3.54 35.65
CA PHE A 306 -19.18 2.87 35.71
C PHE A 306 -19.86 2.75 34.34
N ILE A 307 -19.60 3.67 33.43
CA ILE A 307 -20.17 3.69 32.05
C ILE A 307 -19.26 2.92 31.06
N LYS A 308 -18.06 2.55 31.47
CA LYS A 308 -17.09 1.86 30.61
C LYS A 308 -17.67 0.59 29.96
N GLY A 309 -18.34 -0.26 30.76
CA GLY A 309 -18.97 -1.49 30.25
C GLY A 309 -20.16 -1.24 29.32
N MET A 310 -20.94 -0.18 29.55
CA MET A 310 -22.09 0.17 28.68
C MET A 310 -21.66 0.93 27.43
N VAL A 311 -20.71 1.84 27.54
CA VAL A 311 -20.15 2.56 26.38
C VAL A 311 -19.24 1.68 25.55
N ASP A 312 -18.51 0.75 26.15
CA ASP A 312 -17.78 -0.27 25.40
C ASP A 312 -18.75 -1.22 24.68
N ARG A 313 -19.89 -1.57 25.29
CA ARG A 313 -20.96 -2.34 24.61
C ARG A 313 -21.69 -1.54 23.54
N VAL A 314 -22.06 -0.29 23.78
CA VAL A 314 -22.72 0.59 22.78
C VAL A 314 -21.72 1.04 21.73
N SER A 315 -20.50 1.42 22.09
CA SER A 315 -19.45 1.73 21.12
C SER A 315 -18.96 0.47 20.39
N PHE A 316 -18.95 -0.69 21.02
CA PHE A 316 -18.69 -1.98 20.39
C PHE A 316 -19.84 -2.37 19.46
N ALA A 317 -21.10 -2.20 19.86
CA ALA A 317 -22.25 -2.45 19.00
C ALA A 317 -22.35 -1.43 17.84
N MET A 318 -22.14 -0.14 18.09
CA MET A 318 -22.07 0.88 17.04
C MET A 318 -20.82 0.74 16.18
N ARG A 319 -19.66 0.34 16.73
CA ARG A 319 -18.46 -0.02 15.97
C ARG A 319 -18.70 -1.27 15.13
N ARG A 320 -19.43 -2.26 15.65
CA ARG A 320 -19.77 -3.50 14.95
C ARG A 320 -20.81 -3.29 13.86
N ILE A 321 -21.73 -2.32 14.01
CA ILE A 321 -22.84 -2.10 13.07
C ILE A 321 -22.52 -0.99 12.04
N LEU A 322 -21.81 0.08 12.42
CA LEU A 322 -21.66 1.27 11.55
C LEU A 322 -20.21 1.59 11.15
N ALA A 323 -19.22 1.31 12.00
CA ALA A 323 -17.86 1.78 11.75
C ALA A 323 -16.96 0.85 10.93
N PRO A 324 -16.96 -0.49 11.13
CA PRO A 324 -16.04 -1.36 10.40
C PRO A 324 -16.32 -1.34 8.88
N HIS A 325 -17.57 -1.58 8.47
CA HIS A 325 -17.93 -1.61 7.06
C HIS A 325 -17.78 -0.26 6.35
N LEU A 326 -18.20 0.84 7.00
CA LEU A 326 -18.04 2.19 6.43
C LEU A 326 -16.56 2.58 6.34
N ARG A 327 -15.76 2.26 7.36
CA ARG A 327 -14.32 2.52 7.37
C ARG A 327 -13.61 1.69 6.31
N HIS A 328 -13.85 0.39 6.27
CA HIS A 328 -13.25 -0.51 5.29
C HIS A 328 -13.62 -0.08 3.86
N ARG A 329 -14.90 0.20 3.63
CA ARG A 329 -15.41 0.72 2.35
C ARG A 329 -14.80 2.06 1.97
N MET A 330 -14.65 3.00 2.92
CA MET A 330 -14.03 4.30 2.68
C MET A 330 -12.54 4.17 2.36
N VAL A 331 -11.81 3.36 3.11
CA VAL A 331 -10.37 3.13 2.87
C VAL A 331 -10.17 2.40 1.56
N TRP A 332 -11.01 1.39 1.25
CA TRP A 332 -11.01 0.73 -0.05
C TRP A 332 -11.20 1.71 -1.20
N ARG A 333 -12.25 2.52 -1.14
CA ARG A 333 -12.56 3.54 -2.16
C ARG A 333 -11.45 4.59 -2.30
N PHE A 334 -10.82 4.95 -1.21
CA PHE A 334 -9.70 5.89 -1.23
C PHE A 334 -8.47 5.30 -1.94
N ALA A 335 -8.13 4.05 -1.65
CA ALA A 335 -7.00 3.35 -2.27
C ALA A 335 -7.29 2.94 -3.73
N ASN A 336 -8.56 2.76 -4.09
CA ASN A 336 -9.00 2.22 -5.38
C ASN A 336 -9.79 3.25 -6.20
N ARG A 337 -9.31 4.49 -6.30
CA ARG A 337 -9.96 5.56 -7.10
C ARG A 337 -9.94 5.30 -8.60
N HIS A 338 -9.02 4.47 -9.06
CA HIS A 338 -8.86 4.07 -10.44
C HIS A 338 -9.96 3.11 -10.94
N ASN A 339 -10.75 2.57 -10.03
CA ASN A 339 -11.92 1.73 -10.33
C ASN A 339 -13.15 2.20 -9.56
N GLN A 340 -14.30 1.53 -9.71
CA GLN A 340 -15.56 1.86 -9.03
C GLN A 340 -16.04 0.71 -8.13
N THR A 341 -15.13 -0.19 -7.70
CA THR A 341 -15.46 -1.24 -6.76
C THR A 341 -15.62 -0.69 -5.34
N TYR A 342 -16.37 -1.39 -4.52
CA TYR A 342 -16.54 -1.05 -3.11
C TYR A 342 -16.59 -2.32 -2.25
N ALA A 343 -16.01 -2.27 -1.07
CA ALA A 343 -16.04 -3.37 -0.13
C ALA A 343 -17.46 -3.56 0.43
N VAL A 344 -17.97 -4.79 0.40
CA VAL A 344 -19.26 -5.20 0.98
C VAL A 344 -19.05 -5.68 2.41
N ASN A 345 -18.02 -6.49 2.65
CA ASN A 345 -17.60 -6.96 3.97
C ASN A 345 -16.15 -6.55 4.27
N GLU A 346 -15.64 -6.90 5.43
CA GLU A 346 -14.23 -6.72 5.78
C GLU A 346 -13.40 -7.88 5.22
N PHE A 347 -12.23 -7.56 4.68
CA PHE A 347 -11.24 -8.50 4.16
C PHE A 347 -9.83 -7.88 4.22
N ASP A 348 -8.78 -8.69 4.16
CA ASP A 348 -7.40 -8.18 4.05
C ASP A 348 -7.16 -7.54 2.68
N ARG A 349 -7.10 -6.21 2.68
CA ARG A 349 -6.90 -5.41 1.46
C ARG A 349 -5.54 -5.62 0.79
N SER A 350 -4.55 -6.11 1.53
CA SER A 350 -3.22 -6.39 0.99
C SER A 350 -3.24 -7.58 0.03
N ARG A 351 -4.27 -8.43 0.14
CA ARG A 351 -4.47 -9.64 -0.65
C ARG A 351 -5.46 -9.47 -1.80
N VAL A 352 -5.97 -8.24 -2.00
CA VAL A 352 -6.95 -7.95 -3.04
C VAL A 352 -6.44 -6.83 -3.93
N SER A 353 -6.31 -7.12 -5.21
CA SER A 353 -5.93 -6.15 -6.24
C SER A 353 -7.03 -6.05 -7.30
N VAL A 354 -7.35 -4.82 -7.71
CA VAL A 354 -8.39 -4.56 -8.73
C VAL A 354 -7.88 -3.55 -9.74
N GLY A 355 -7.96 -3.90 -11.01
CA GLY A 355 -7.59 -3.07 -12.14
C GLY A 355 -8.52 -1.87 -12.34
N LYS A 356 -8.10 -0.98 -13.27
CA LYS A 356 -8.83 0.25 -13.58
C LYS A 356 -10.17 -0.02 -14.26
N GLY A 357 -11.12 0.89 -14.05
CA GLY A 357 -12.43 0.83 -14.71
C GLY A 357 -13.38 -0.25 -14.18
N SER A 358 -12.89 -1.23 -13.41
CA SER A 358 -13.72 -2.29 -12.84
C SER A 358 -14.69 -1.74 -11.81
N TYR A 359 -15.89 -2.31 -11.71
CA TYR A 359 -16.93 -1.82 -10.81
C TYR A 359 -17.74 -2.97 -10.16
N GLY A 360 -18.39 -2.64 -9.04
CA GLY A 360 -19.29 -3.53 -8.30
C GLY A 360 -18.86 -3.79 -6.87
N GLY A 361 -19.63 -4.60 -6.16
CA GLY A 361 -19.39 -4.96 -4.77
C GLY A 361 -18.40 -6.10 -4.63
N LEU A 362 -17.44 -5.96 -3.72
CA LEU A 362 -16.50 -7.00 -3.34
C LEU A 362 -16.95 -7.63 -2.02
N GLU A 363 -17.50 -8.83 -2.12
CA GLU A 363 -17.89 -9.68 -1.00
C GLU A 363 -16.92 -10.87 -0.95
N ILE A 364 -15.95 -10.84 -0.03
CA ILE A 364 -14.80 -11.75 -0.01
C ILE A 364 -14.78 -12.51 1.30
N TYR A 365 -14.69 -13.85 1.22
CA TYR A 365 -14.62 -14.76 2.36
C TYR A 365 -13.38 -15.62 2.25
N SER A 366 -12.34 -15.32 3.02
CA SER A 366 -11.02 -15.95 2.92
C SER A 366 -10.58 -16.71 4.19
N GLY A 367 -11.51 -17.02 5.11
CA GLY A 367 -11.13 -17.62 6.38
C GLY A 367 -10.13 -16.74 7.14
N ASN A 368 -9.00 -17.29 7.55
CA ASN A 368 -7.93 -16.56 8.27
C ASN A 368 -7.07 -15.66 7.37
N ASP A 369 -7.68 -15.06 6.33
CA ASP A 369 -7.05 -14.11 5.41
C ASP A 369 -5.87 -14.65 4.59
N ILE A 370 -5.82 -15.96 4.32
CA ILE A 370 -4.75 -16.59 3.53
C ILE A 370 -4.96 -16.55 2.02
N GLY A 371 -6.19 -16.36 1.56
CA GLY A 371 -6.54 -16.34 0.14
C GLY A 371 -6.27 -15.01 -0.55
N THR A 372 -5.92 -15.04 -1.84
CA THR A 372 -5.61 -13.87 -2.66
C THR A 372 -6.60 -13.72 -3.80
N LEU A 373 -7.00 -12.47 -4.11
CA LEU A 373 -7.91 -12.15 -5.21
C LEU A 373 -7.29 -11.09 -6.11
N PHE A 374 -7.12 -11.42 -7.38
CA PHE A 374 -6.70 -10.49 -8.43
C PHE A 374 -7.86 -10.28 -9.40
N ILE A 375 -8.23 -9.03 -9.62
CA ILE A 375 -9.24 -8.61 -10.59
C ILE A 375 -8.59 -7.64 -11.57
N GLY A 376 -8.69 -7.92 -12.84
CA GLY A 376 -8.17 -7.11 -13.93
C GLY A 376 -8.94 -5.80 -14.14
N SER A 377 -8.71 -5.19 -15.29
CA SER A 377 -9.30 -3.92 -15.72
C SER A 377 -10.66 -4.15 -16.39
N PHE A 378 -11.57 -3.18 -16.24
CA PHE A 378 -12.89 -3.17 -16.88
C PHE A 378 -13.79 -4.38 -16.56
N VAL A 379 -13.58 -4.99 -15.39
CA VAL A 379 -14.42 -6.10 -14.91
C VAL A 379 -15.74 -5.57 -14.36
N SER A 380 -16.84 -6.19 -14.80
CA SER A 380 -18.20 -5.89 -14.34
C SER A 380 -18.64 -6.92 -13.31
N ILE A 381 -18.86 -6.49 -12.05
CA ILE A 381 -19.24 -7.37 -10.95
C ILE A 381 -20.70 -7.09 -10.56
N GLY A 382 -21.56 -8.08 -10.75
CA GLY A 382 -22.96 -8.01 -10.36
C GLY A 382 -23.17 -7.98 -8.84
N PRO A 383 -24.37 -7.58 -8.37
CA PRO A 383 -24.66 -7.56 -6.94
C PRO A 383 -24.66 -8.98 -6.34
N GLY A 384 -24.15 -9.11 -5.09
CA GLY A 384 -24.13 -10.38 -4.36
C GLY A 384 -23.13 -11.42 -4.89
N VAL A 385 -22.19 -11.03 -5.73
CA VAL A 385 -21.09 -11.92 -6.16
C VAL A 385 -20.18 -12.17 -4.97
N LYS A 386 -19.87 -13.45 -4.71
CA LYS A 386 -19.00 -13.88 -3.60
C LYS A 386 -17.70 -14.47 -4.14
N PHE A 387 -16.59 -13.99 -3.59
CA PHE A 387 -15.27 -14.54 -3.83
C PHE A 387 -14.81 -15.31 -2.59
N ILE A 388 -14.44 -16.59 -2.78
CA ILE A 388 -14.03 -17.49 -1.69
C ILE A 388 -12.58 -17.97 -1.97
N PRO A 389 -11.56 -17.10 -1.75
CA PRO A 389 -10.17 -17.45 -2.05
C PRO A 389 -9.51 -18.35 -1.00
N GLY A 390 -10.17 -18.62 0.13
CA GLY A 390 -9.67 -19.46 1.23
C GLY A 390 -10.80 -20.08 2.03
N GLY A 391 -10.50 -20.63 3.21
CA GLY A 391 -11.49 -21.25 4.09
C GLY A 391 -11.76 -22.74 3.76
N GLY A 392 -10.81 -23.42 3.13
CA GLY A 392 -10.86 -24.86 2.91
C GLY A 392 -10.41 -25.63 4.15
N HIS A 393 -10.96 -26.84 4.35
CA HIS A 393 -10.55 -27.78 5.40
C HIS A 393 -9.86 -29.01 4.80
N PRO A 394 -8.90 -29.65 5.52
CA PRO A 394 -8.26 -30.87 5.08
C PRO A 394 -9.28 -32.01 4.99
N LEU A 395 -9.49 -32.53 3.77
CA LEU A 395 -10.42 -33.64 3.55
C LEU A 395 -9.81 -35.02 3.81
N SER A 396 -8.49 -35.10 3.96
CA SER A 396 -7.75 -36.35 4.22
C SER A 396 -7.56 -36.66 5.71
N PHE A 397 -7.98 -35.74 6.60
CA PHE A 397 -7.89 -35.95 8.04
C PHE A 397 -9.10 -36.74 8.54
N VAL A 398 -8.97 -37.38 9.71
CA VAL A 398 -10.05 -38.10 10.38
C VAL A 398 -11.24 -37.16 10.67
N SER A 399 -10.96 -35.89 10.92
CA SER A 399 -11.97 -34.86 11.13
C SER A 399 -11.67 -33.66 10.24
N THR A 400 -12.71 -33.05 9.70
CA THR A 400 -12.61 -31.77 9.01
C THR A 400 -12.64 -30.58 9.98
N PHE A 401 -12.83 -30.83 11.29
CA PHE A 401 -12.82 -29.77 12.30
C PHE A 401 -11.38 -29.35 12.62
N PRO A 402 -11.06 -28.05 12.59
CA PRO A 402 -9.70 -27.55 12.75
C PRO A 402 -9.30 -27.47 14.25
N PHE A 403 -9.09 -28.63 14.90
CA PHE A 403 -8.74 -28.71 16.32
C PHE A 403 -7.48 -27.90 16.65
N GLY A 404 -6.44 -27.96 15.82
CA GLY A 404 -5.19 -27.24 16.03
C GLY A 404 -5.34 -25.70 16.02
N ALA A 405 -6.29 -25.17 15.26
CA ALA A 405 -6.53 -23.71 15.21
C ALA A 405 -7.08 -23.13 16.52
N PHE A 406 -7.68 -23.97 17.37
CA PHE A 406 -8.21 -23.56 18.68
C PHE A 406 -7.19 -23.70 19.80
N GLU A 407 -6.21 -24.59 19.65
CA GLU A 407 -5.18 -24.88 20.66
C GLU A 407 -3.92 -24.04 20.39
N THR A 408 -3.51 -23.89 19.15
CA THR A 408 -2.34 -23.13 18.73
C THR A 408 -2.68 -22.26 17.53
N PRO A 409 -2.90 -20.94 17.71
CA PRO A 409 -3.25 -20.03 16.59
C PRO A 409 -2.22 -19.99 15.44
N ALA A 410 -1.03 -20.53 15.65
CA ALA A 410 0.01 -20.65 14.63
C ALA A 410 -0.14 -21.90 13.73
N GLU A 411 -0.91 -22.89 14.16
CA GLU A 411 -1.19 -24.11 13.37
C GLU A 411 -2.50 -23.94 12.59
N ASN A 412 -2.53 -22.93 11.72
CA ASN A 412 -3.69 -22.67 10.90
C ASN A 412 -3.82 -23.72 9.80
N GLU A 413 -4.77 -24.62 9.95
CA GLU A 413 -5.15 -25.64 8.97
C GLU A 413 -6.05 -25.11 7.86
N ASP A 414 -6.28 -23.80 7.80
CA ASP A 414 -7.03 -23.18 6.71
C ASP A 414 -6.29 -23.31 5.38
N LEU A 415 -6.90 -24.01 4.44
CA LEU A 415 -6.31 -24.29 3.14
C LEU A 415 -6.89 -23.34 2.09
N SER A 416 -6.01 -22.57 1.45
CA SER A 416 -6.29 -22.00 0.14
C SER A 416 -5.72 -22.92 -0.94
N LYS A 417 -6.53 -23.31 -1.91
CA LYS A 417 -6.04 -24.09 -3.07
C LYS A 417 -5.25 -23.22 -4.06
N GLY A 418 -5.24 -21.91 -3.87
CA GLY A 418 -4.59 -20.95 -4.74
C GLY A 418 -5.43 -19.67 -4.93
N PRO A 419 -4.87 -18.66 -5.61
CA PRO A 419 -5.54 -17.38 -5.83
C PRO A 419 -6.78 -17.51 -6.71
N ILE A 420 -7.70 -16.55 -6.57
CA ILE A 420 -8.70 -16.27 -7.60
C ILE A 420 -8.12 -15.19 -8.50
N VAL A 421 -8.11 -15.44 -9.81
CA VAL A 421 -7.67 -14.50 -10.84
C VAL A 421 -8.83 -14.23 -11.79
N VAL A 422 -9.27 -12.99 -11.89
CA VAL A 422 -10.24 -12.52 -12.86
C VAL A 422 -9.52 -11.61 -13.83
N ASN A 423 -9.37 -12.02 -15.09
CA ASN A 423 -8.70 -11.23 -16.09
C ASN A 423 -9.57 -10.04 -16.57
N ASP A 424 -9.08 -9.29 -17.55
CA ASP A 424 -9.70 -8.08 -18.04
C ASP A 424 -11.02 -8.34 -18.79
N ASP A 425 -11.90 -7.33 -18.88
CA ASP A 425 -13.18 -7.35 -19.62
C ASP A 425 -14.13 -8.49 -19.20
N VAL A 426 -14.01 -9.04 -18.00
CA VAL A 426 -14.87 -10.12 -17.50
C VAL A 426 -16.18 -9.54 -16.97
N TRP A 427 -17.29 -10.21 -17.27
CA TRP A 427 -18.59 -9.93 -16.66
C TRP A 427 -19.02 -11.08 -15.74
N ILE A 428 -19.21 -10.76 -14.44
CA ILE A 428 -19.70 -11.69 -13.43
C ILE A 428 -21.14 -11.32 -13.08
N GLY A 429 -22.07 -12.19 -13.38
CA GLY A 429 -23.49 -12.03 -13.12
C GLY A 429 -23.84 -12.07 -11.64
N ALA A 430 -25.00 -11.50 -11.30
CA ALA A 430 -25.46 -11.36 -9.91
C ALA A 430 -25.51 -12.71 -9.17
N GLY A 431 -25.06 -12.72 -7.89
CA GLY A 431 -25.11 -13.89 -7.02
C GLY A 431 -24.17 -15.04 -7.38
N ALA A 432 -23.25 -14.86 -8.34
CA ALA A 432 -22.26 -15.88 -8.65
C ALA A 432 -21.27 -16.09 -7.49
N ILE A 433 -20.75 -17.32 -7.35
CA ILE A 433 -19.76 -17.71 -6.35
C ILE A 433 -18.51 -18.19 -7.06
N ILE A 434 -17.37 -17.58 -6.74
CA ILE A 434 -16.07 -17.93 -7.33
C ILE A 434 -15.20 -18.56 -6.25
N LEU A 435 -14.75 -19.79 -6.47
CA LEU A 435 -13.94 -20.53 -5.51
C LEU A 435 -12.43 -20.31 -5.72
N SER A 436 -11.62 -20.70 -4.72
CA SER A 436 -10.16 -20.65 -4.77
C SER A 436 -9.56 -21.45 -5.93
N ASN A 437 -8.38 -21.04 -6.40
CA ASN A 437 -7.65 -21.62 -7.52
C ASN A 437 -8.43 -21.58 -8.86
N VAL A 438 -9.21 -20.52 -9.07
CA VAL A 438 -9.95 -20.30 -10.31
C VAL A 438 -9.38 -19.10 -11.05
N THR A 439 -9.06 -19.29 -12.32
CA THR A 439 -8.76 -18.20 -13.27
C THR A 439 -9.94 -18.03 -14.21
N ILE A 440 -10.49 -16.82 -14.27
CA ILE A 440 -11.52 -16.44 -15.24
C ILE A 440 -10.83 -15.66 -16.35
N GLY A 441 -10.82 -16.25 -17.57
CA GLY A 441 -10.13 -15.72 -18.73
C GLY A 441 -10.72 -14.41 -19.22
N GLN A 442 -9.89 -13.62 -19.92
CA GLN A 442 -10.26 -12.32 -20.50
C GLN A 442 -11.56 -12.41 -21.30
N GLY A 443 -12.43 -11.43 -21.11
CA GLY A 443 -13.68 -11.33 -21.84
C GLY A 443 -14.73 -12.41 -21.53
N ALA A 444 -14.48 -13.28 -20.54
CA ALA A 444 -15.42 -14.32 -20.14
C ALA A 444 -16.67 -13.75 -19.45
N VAL A 445 -17.74 -14.50 -19.48
CA VAL A 445 -19.02 -14.17 -18.82
C VAL A 445 -19.40 -15.29 -17.87
N VAL A 446 -19.59 -14.95 -16.61
CA VAL A 446 -20.17 -15.85 -15.60
C VAL A 446 -21.63 -15.50 -15.41
N ALA A 447 -22.53 -16.44 -15.71
CA ALA A 447 -23.97 -16.23 -15.57
C ALA A 447 -24.38 -16.00 -14.10
N ALA A 448 -25.51 -15.34 -13.90
CA ALA A 448 -26.06 -15.10 -12.57
C ALA A 448 -26.29 -16.42 -11.81
N GLY A 449 -25.94 -16.44 -10.51
CA GLY A 449 -26.09 -17.61 -9.64
C GLY A 449 -25.15 -18.78 -9.92
N ALA A 450 -24.19 -18.65 -10.83
CA ALA A 450 -23.26 -19.71 -11.15
C ALA A 450 -22.24 -19.95 -10.01
N VAL A 451 -21.85 -21.22 -9.79
CA VAL A 451 -20.80 -21.60 -8.85
C VAL A 451 -19.56 -22.06 -9.64
N VAL A 452 -18.57 -21.19 -9.73
CA VAL A 452 -17.36 -21.43 -10.53
C VAL A 452 -16.34 -22.17 -9.68
N THR A 453 -16.12 -23.44 -10.01
CA THR A 453 -15.24 -24.38 -9.29
C THR A 453 -13.97 -24.73 -10.07
N LYS A 454 -13.90 -24.35 -11.35
CA LYS A 454 -12.77 -24.58 -12.28
C LYS A 454 -12.51 -23.34 -13.09
N SER A 455 -11.30 -23.20 -13.60
CA SER A 455 -10.93 -22.07 -14.47
C SER A 455 -11.81 -22.01 -15.72
N VAL A 456 -12.08 -20.78 -16.16
CA VAL A 456 -12.96 -20.44 -17.28
C VAL A 456 -12.08 -19.91 -18.43
N GLU A 457 -12.27 -20.47 -19.61
CA GLU A 457 -11.53 -20.05 -20.80
C GLU A 457 -11.88 -18.61 -21.20
N PRO A 458 -10.96 -17.91 -21.88
CA PRO A 458 -11.23 -16.58 -22.40
C PRO A 458 -12.45 -16.56 -23.33
N TYR A 459 -13.28 -15.53 -23.18
CA TYR A 459 -14.51 -15.32 -23.95
C TYR A 459 -15.54 -16.43 -23.83
N ALA A 460 -15.40 -17.37 -22.91
CA ALA A 460 -16.42 -18.37 -22.61
C ALA A 460 -17.57 -17.76 -21.80
N VAL A 461 -18.77 -18.23 -22.04
CA VAL A 461 -19.95 -17.97 -21.21
C VAL A 461 -20.24 -19.23 -20.40
N VAL A 462 -20.13 -19.13 -19.06
CA VAL A 462 -20.35 -20.25 -18.15
C VAL A 462 -21.54 -20.01 -17.25
N GLY A 463 -22.21 -21.10 -16.84
CA GLY A 463 -23.36 -21.03 -15.92
C GLY A 463 -23.65 -22.35 -15.24
N GLY A 464 -24.48 -22.31 -14.19
CA GLY A 464 -24.88 -23.47 -13.40
C GLY A 464 -24.06 -23.71 -12.14
N SER A 465 -24.37 -24.79 -11.41
CA SER A 465 -23.67 -25.20 -10.17
C SER A 465 -23.42 -26.72 -10.24
N PRO A 466 -22.17 -27.17 -10.45
CA PRO A 466 -21.00 -26.36 -10.82
C PRO A 466 -21.13 -25.73 -12.22
N ALA A 467 -20.48 -24.59 -12.42
CA ALA A 467 -20.52 -23.88 -13.69
C ALA A 467 -19.87 -24.71 -14.83
N LYS A 468 -20.54 -24.71 -15.98
CA LYS A 468 -20.10 -25.35 -17.22
C LYS A 468 -20.12 -24.34 -18.36
N ILE A 469 -19.32 -24.56 -19.40
CA ILE A 469 -19.36 -23.76 -20.61
C ILE A 469 -20.71 -23.96 -21.30
N LEU A 470 -21.43 -22.87 -21.54
CA LEU A 470 -22.69 -22.83 -22.27
C LEU A 470 -22.44 -22.50 -23.74
N LYS A 471 -21.56 -21.56 -24.01
CA LYS A 471 -21.09 -21.14 -25.34
C LYS A 471 -19.86 -20.25 -25.24
N TYR A 472 -19.31 -19.88 -26.37
CA TYR A 472 -18.35 -18.78 -26.47
C TYR A 472 -19.00 -17.52 -27.02
N ARG A 473 -18.48 -16.35 -26.65
CA ARG A 473 -18.95 -15.04 -27.18
C ARG A 473 -18.71 -14.91 -28.67
N PHE A 474 -17.58 -15.45 -29.14
CA PHE A 474 -17.09 -15.34 -30.51
C PHE A 474 -16.49 -16.65 -31.00
N PRO A 475 -16.40 -16.88 -32.32
CA PRO A 475 -15.56 -17.93 -32.93
C PRO A 475 -14.09 -17.84 -32.51
N GLU A 476 -13.33 -18.91 -32.70
CA GLU A 476 -11.97 -19.03 -32.21
C GLU A 476 -11.00 -18.01 -32.82
N ASP A 477 -11.12 -17.76 -34.12
CA ASP A 477 -10.33 -16.78 -34.85
C ASP A 477 -10.46 -15.37 -34.25
N ILE A 478 -11.70 -14.92 -34.00
CA ILE A 478 -11.99 -13.64 -33.34
C ILE A 478 -11.44 -13.61 -31.91
N ARG A 479 -11.64 -14.69 -31.14
CA ARG A 479 -11.15 -14.76 -29.74
C ARG A 479 -9.65 -14.60 -29.68
N ARG A 480 -8.90 -15.21 -30.61
CA ARG A 480 -7.44 -15.12 -30.67
C ARG A 480 -6.98 -13.69 -30.90
N ARG A 481 -7.62 -12.97 -31.80
CA ARG A 481 -7.30 -11.56 -32.09
C ARG A 481 -7.62 -10.64 -30.91
N LEU A 482 -8.76 -10.81 -30.28
CA LEU A 482 -9.18 -10.01 -29.12
C LEU A 482 -8.31 -10.27 -27.87
N LEU A 483 -7.66 -11.43 -27.75
CA LEU A 483 -6.71 -11.73 -26.68
C LEU A 483 -5.41 -10.94 -26.76
N GLU A 484 -5.08 -10.39 -27.94
CA GLU A 484 -3.90 -9.52 -28.12
C GLU A 484 -4.09 -8.13 -27.49
N LEU A 485 -5.33 -7.76 -27.12
CA LEU A 485 -5.62 -6.47 -26.52
C LEU A 485 -5.18 -6.43 -25.04
N ASP A 486 -4.30 -5.50 -24.72
CA ASP A 486 -3.95 -5.18 -23.33
C ASP A 486 -4.89 -4.09 -22.78
N TRP A 487 -5.92 -4.50 -22.06
CA TRP A 487 -6.86 -3.58 -21.43
C TRP A 487 -6.22 -2.70 -20.35
N SER A 488 -5.05 -3.09 -19.86
CA SER A 488 -4.32 -2.28 -18.86
C SER A 488 -3.79 -0.97 -19.46
N GLU A 489 -3.67 -0.87 -20.79
CA GLU A 489 -3.24 0.35 -21.49
C GLU A 489 -4.39 1.34 -21.77
N PHE A 490 -5.65 0.93 -21.59
CA PHE A 490 -6.79 1.79 -21.90
C PHE A 490 -6.95 2.90 -20.87
N SER A 491 -6.43 4.09 -21.14
CA SER A 491 -6.68 5.30 -20.35
C SER A 491 -8.13 5.80 -20.50
N GLN A 492 -8.59 6.69 -19.60
CA GLN A 492 -9.91 7.30 -19.77
C GLN A 492 -10.02 8.15 -21.03
N SER A 493 -8.91 8.77 -21.48
CA SER A 493 -8.82 9.51 -22.74
C SER A 493 -8.98 8.56 -23.91
N LYS A 494 -8.22 7.46 -23.93
CA LYS A 494 -8.30 6.42 -24.97
C LYS A 494 -9.72 5.85 -25.08
N VAL A 495 -10.33 5.45 -23.96
CA VAL A 495 -11.72 4.95 -23.95
C VAL A 495 -12.70 5.96 -24.53
N LYS A 496 -12.53 7.27 -24.29
CA LYS A 496 -13.39 8.29 -24.92
C LYS A 496 -13.19 8.39 -26.42
N LYS A 497 -11.92 8.35 -26.89
CA LYS A 497 -11.58 8.41 -28.33
C LYS A 497 -12.14 7.21 -29.10
N VAL A 498 -12.01 5.99 -28.53
CA VAL A 498 -12.39 4.73 -29.20
C VAL A 498 -13.80 4.22 -28.81
N ARG A 499 -14.60 5.06 -28.15
CA ARG A 499 -15.90 4.68 -27.56
C ARG A 499 -16.86 4.01 -28.55
N ASP A 500 -16.91 4.54 -29.77
CA ASP A 500 -17.85 4.04 -30.78
C ASP A 500 -17.36 2.70 -31.36
N ILE A 501 -16.04 2.53 -31.47
CA ILE A 501 -15.42 1.26 -31.87
C ILE A 501 -15.69 0.16 -30.81
N LEU A 502 -15.54 0.49 -29.53
CA LEU A 502 -15.84 -0.45 -28.43
C LEU A 502 -17.29 -0.91 -28.39
N LYS A 503 -18.20 -0.25 -29.10
CA LYS A 503 -19.62 -0.61 -29.22
C LYS A 503 -19.96 -1.29 -30.55
N THR A 504 -19.00 -1.39 -31.46
CA THR A 504 -19.21 -2.00 -32.76
C THR A 504 -19.31 -3.53 -32.60
N PRO A 505 -20.32 -4.18 -33.19
CA PRO A 505 -20.35 -5.64 -33.25
C PRO A 505 -19.12 -6.20 -33.96
N VAL A 506 -18.47 -7.18 -33.32
CA VAL A 506 -17.24 -7.79 -33.85
C VAL A 506 -17.61 -8.95 -34.77
N THR A 507 -17.02 -8.96 -35.97
CA THR A 507 -17.13 -10.02 -36.98
C THR A 507 -15.74 -10.43 -37.44
N SER A 508 -15.62 -11.57 -38.16
CA SER A 508 -14.34 -11.99 -38.75
C SER A 508 -13.81 -11.00 -39.81
N GLU A 509 -14.70 -10.18 -40.39
CA GLU A 509 -14.31 -9.19 -41.42
C GLU A 509 -13.73 -7.91 -40.80
N ASN A 510 -14.13 -7.52 -39.57
CA ASN A 510 -13.76 -6.23 -38.98
C ASN A 510 -12.84 -6.34 -37.75
N VAL A 511 -12.58 -7.53 -37.23
CA VAL A 511 -11.84 -7.72 -35.98
C VAL A 511 -10.42 -7.16 -36.08
N ASP A 512 -9.73 -7.32 -37.20
CA ASP A 512 -8.38 -6.84 -37.39
C ASP A 512 -8.31 -5.31 -37.37
N ASP A 513 -9.22 -4.64 -38.06
CA ASP A 513 -9.33 -3.18 -38.07
C ASP A 513 -9.66 -2.64 -36.67
N ILE A 514 -10.59 -3.29 -35.96
CA ILE A 514 -10.93 -2.96 -34.57
C ILE A 514 -9.70 -3.09 -33.68
N CYS A 515 -9.01 -4.23 -33.70
CA CYS A 515 -7.81 -4.45 -32.89
C CYS A 515 -6.71 -3.45 -33.23
N LYS A 516 -6.47 -3.15 -34.51
CA LYS A 516 -5.48 -2.17 -34.93
C LYS A 516 -5.76 -0.78 -34.34
N VAL A 517 -6.99 -0.32 -34.37
CA VAL A 517 -7.36 0.99 -33.79
C VAL A 517 -7.24 0.97 -32.28
N LEU A 518 -7.60 -0.14 -31.63
CA LEU A 518 -7.53 -0.27 -30.17
C LEU A 518 -6.11 -0.42 -29.64
N THR A 519 -5.14 -0.86 -30.45
CA THR A 519 -3.71 -0.97 -30.07
C THR A 519 -2.90 0.30 -30.35
N LEU A 520 -3.41 1.27 -31.13
CA LEU A 520 -2.73 2.56 -31.35
C LEU A 520 -2.52 3.29 -30.02
N SER A 521 -1.32 3.87 -29.83
CA SER A 521 -0.97 4.66 -28.65
C SER A 521 -1.74 5.97 -28.58
N ASP A 522 -1.88 6.54 -27.35
CA ASP A 522 -2.57 7.82 -27.10
C ASP A 522 -1.93 9.03 -27.83
N ASP A 523 -0.74 8.87 -28.45
CA ASP A 523 0.10 9.95 -29.02
C ASP A 523 -0.17 10.26 -30.51
N THR A 524 -1.22 9.68 -31.12
CA THR A 524 -1.65 10.01 -32.49
C THR A 524 -3.00 10.71 -32.56
#